data_40137d2d3f528b4d19bfa5ae97640029
#
_entry.id   40137d2d3f528b4d19bfa5ae97640029
#
_cell.length_a   1.000
_cell.length_b   1.000
_cell.length_c   1.000
_cell.angle_alpha   90.00
_cell.angle_beta   90.00
_cell.angle_gamma   90.00
#
_symmetry.space_group_name_H-M   'P 1'
#
loop_
_entity.id
_entity.type
_entity.pdbx_description
1 polymer ?
#
loop_
_entity_poly.entity_id
_entity_poly.type
_entity_poly.pdbx_seq_one_letter_code
_entity_poly.pdbx_strand_id
1 'polypeptide(L)'
;RREFIKLSALGSIATGMMPTTLLASRCDLTSADILGPFWDENHPYRTLLAHADEPGTRIFISGTVTTDDCEIPIQDAIVDVWHANDVGCYTVFQECDTGNPDDDPYNLTGQMITNENGEYAFESIWPGYYGGRPKHFHYKITTPAGLEHVTQCYFEGDSQINEDWEEQHAGRIIPLEESENGLIGVFDIAMDEEGTETGLGDPHTPIPAKPFLNNNYPNPFNNSTQIEFGISKVGYVNLTIYDVSGKWVTNLVDKRLSPGTHCFSWNGTDIFGKNVPSGSYLLVMKSGGFTSSKKIMLLK
;
A
#
# COMPACT_ATOMS: atom_id res chain seq x y z
N ARG A 1 26.06 -12.72 -4.79
CA ARG A 1 25.51 -13.90 -5.51
C ARG A 1 24.03 -13.92 -5.20
N ARG A 2 23.21 -13.32 -6.07
CA ARG A 2 21.76 -13.34 -5.97
C ARG A 2 21.32 -14.75 -6.38
N GLU A 3 20.82 -15.52 -5.46
CA GLU A 3 20.14 -16.78 -5.80
C GLU A 3 18.71 -16.44 -6.22
N PHE A 4 18.46 -16.66 -7.51
CA PHE A 4 17.10 -16.70 -8.01
C PHE A 4 16.39 -17.92 -7.39
N ILE A 5 15.42 -17.66 -6.54
CA ILE A 5 14.51 -18.71 -6.10
C ILE A 5 13.65 -19.06 -7.31
N LYS A 6 14.00 -20.18 -7.96
CA LYS A 6 13.19 -20.73 -9.04
C LYS A 6 11.85 -21.17 -8.45
N LEU A 7 10.78 -20.58 -8.96
CA LEU A 7 9.42 -21.12 -8.79
C LEU A 7 9.38 -22.53 -9.43
N SER A 8 9.70 -23.54 -8.65
CA SER A 8 9.57 -24.94 -9.05
C SER A 8 8.86 -25.71 -7.96
N ALA A 9 7.59 -25.45 -7.76
CA ALA A 9 6.66 -26.33 -7.09
C ALA A 9 5.20 -25.86 -7.20
N LEU A 10 4.75 -25.45 -8.39
CA LEU A 10 3.32 -25.55 -8.68
C LEU A 10 3.18 -26.75 -9.62
N GLY A 11 2.66 -27.83 -9.04
CA GLY A 11 2.44 -29.08 -9.73
C GLY A 11 1.58 -28.88 -10.96
N SER A 12 1.88 -29.66 -11.99
CA SER A 12 1.18 -29.75 -13.26
C SER A 12 -0.33 -29.67 -13.10
N ILE A 13 -0.89 -28.48 -13.38
CA ILE A 13 -2.34 -28.34 -13.53
C ILE A 13 -2.68 -28.97 -14.89
N ALA A 14 -3.51 -30.00 -14.82
CA ALA A 14 -4.04 -30.70 -15.98
C ALA A 14 -4.71 -29.69 -16.94
N THR A 15 -4.36 -29.77 -18.21
CA THR A 15 -5.00 -29.12 -19.33
C THR A 15 -6.49 -29.53 -19.42
N GLY A 16 -7.34 -28.87 -18.65
CA GLY A 16 -8.78 -28.85 -18.84
C GLY A 16 -9.11 -27.70 -19.79
N MET A 17 -9.71 -28.01 -20.94
CA MET A 17 -10.26 -27.04 -21.86
C MET A 17 -11.21 -26.08 -21.11
N MET A 18 -10.80 -24.85 -20.90
CA MET A 18 -11.69 -23.78 -20.46
C MET A 18 -12.58 -23.34 -21.63
N PRO A 19 -13.86 -23.04 -21.39
CA PRO A 19 -14.69 -22.44 -22.41
C PRO A 19 -14.21 -21.01 -22.66
N THR A 20 -13.73 -20.76 -23.87
CA THR A 20 -13.35 -19.46 -24.39
C THR A 20 -14.59 -18.57 -24.56
N THR A 21 -14.90 -17.82 -23.53
CA THR A 21 -15.55 -16.50 -23.67
C THR A 21 -14.81 -15.52 -22.77
N LEU A 22 -13.54 -15.31 -23.07
CA LEU A 22 -12.86 -14.10 -22.64
C LEU A 22 -13.42 -12.97 -23.48
N LEU A 23 -14.34 -12.19 -22.90
CA LEU A 23 -14.48 -10.80 -23.26
C LEU A 23 -13.07 -10.22 -23.16
N ALA A 24 -12.55 -9.68 -24.26
CA ALA A 24 -11.35 -8.88 -24.25
C ALA A 24 -11.54 -7.83 -23.15
N SER A 25 -10.91 -8.04 -22.00
CA SER A 25 -10.87 -7.02 -20.97
C SER A 25 -10.16 -5.84 -21.62
N ARG A 26 -10.80 -4.69 -21.63
CA ARG A 26 -10.10 -3.44 -21.89
C ARG A 26 -8.89 -3.41 -20.97
N CYS A 27 -7.76 -3.10 -21.53
CA CYS A 27 -6.59 -2.75 -20.73
C CYS A 27 -6.87 -1.40 -20.07
N ASP A 28 -7.40 -1.45 -18.88
CA ASP A 28 -7.58 -0.26 -18.06
C ASP A 28 -6.41 -0.20 -17.09
N LEU A 29 -5.77 0.94 -17.01
CA LEU A 29 -4.73 1.19 -15.99
C LEU A 29 -5.25 0.84 -14.61
N THR A 30 -4.44 0.15 -13.84
CA THR A 30 -4.76 -0.10 -12.43
C THR A 30 -4.78 1.24 -11.69
N SER A 31 -5.94 1.62 -11.17
CA SER A 31 -6.08 2.88 -10.46
C SER A 31 -5.25 2.89 -9.18
N ALA A 32 -4.63 4.04 -8.88
CA ALA A 32 -3.89 4.24 -7.65
C ALA A 32 -4.81 4.24 -6.42
N ASP A 33 -4.24 3.91 -5.26
CA ASP A 33 -4.90 4.00 -3.95
C ASP A 33 -3.90 4.52 -2.91
N ILE A 34 -4.36 4.72 -1.69
CA ILE A 34 -3.52 5.22 -0.60
C ILE A 34 -2.53 4.15 -0.13
N LEU A 35 -1.29 4.57 0.15
CA LEU A 35 -0.27 3.71 0.75
C LEU A 35 -0.71 3.15 2.10
N GLY A 36 -1.54 3.91 2.82
CA GLY A 36 -1.95 3.54 4.17
C GLY A 36 -0.84 3.76 5.21
N PRO A 37 -1.17 3.60 6.52
CA PRO A 37 -0.26 3.91 7.62
C PRO A 37 0.73 2.79 7.94
N PHE A 38 0.59 1.63 7.34
CA PHE A 38 1.25 0.40 7.77
C PHE A 38 2.31 -0.10 6.78
N TRP A 39 2.79 0.77 5.89
CA TRP A 39 3.92 0.45 5.01
C TRP A 39 5.25 0.77 5.70
N ASP A 40 6.22 -0.14 5.54
CA ASP A 40 7.61 0.02 5.96
C ASP A 40 8.55 -0.29 4.78
N GLU A 41 9.65 0.44 4.65
CA GLU A 41 10.59 0.28 3.53
C GLU A 41 11.46 -0.99 3.62
N ASN A 42 11.45 -1.68 4.78
CA ASN A 42 12.33 -2.82 5.06
C ASN A 42 11.63 -4.17 4.91
N HIS A 43 10.55 -4.26 4.15
CA HIS A 43 9.88 -5.53 3.91
C HIS A 43 10.84 -6.58 3.33
N PRO A 44 10.83 -7.82 3.83
CA PRO A 44 11.73 -8.87 3.35
C PRO A 44 11.34 -9.38 1.96
N TYR A 45 12.34 -9.81 1.18
CA TYR A 45 12.09 -10.51 -0.07
C TYR A 45 11.63 -11.94 0.21
N ARG A 46 10.34 -12.21 0.01
CA ARG A 46 9.72 -13.52 0.20
C ARG A 46 8.38 -13.64 -0.52
N THR A 47 7.97 -14.88 -0.82
CA THR A 47 6.68 -15.22 -1.44
C THR A 47 5.71 -15.89 -0.46
N LEU A 48 6.19 -16.31 0.70
CA LEU A 48 5.37 -16.80 1.81
C LEU A 48 5.29 -15.68 2.85
N LEU A 49 4.16 -14.95 2.86
CA LEU A 49 3.99 -13.77 3.68
C LEU A 49 3.51 -14.12 5.09
N ALA A 50 2.64 -15.12 5.21
CA ALA A 50 2.10 -15.58 6.48
C ALA A 50 2.86 -16.80 7.00
N HIS A 51 3.17 -16.84 8.29
CA HIS A 51 3.69 -18.04 8.95
C HIS A 51 2.72 -19.22 8.80
N ALA A 52 3.25 -20.45 8.87
CA ALA A 52 2.43 -21.67 8.74
C ALA A 52 1.31 -21.73 9.77
N ASP A 53 1.57 -21.24 10.98
CA ASP A 53 0.64 -21.23 12.11
C ASP A 53 -0.19 -19.94 12.22
N GLU A 54 -0.03 -19.00 11.25
CA GLU A 54 -0.85 -17.77 11.24
C GLU A 54 -2.33 -18.16 11.05
N PRO A 55 -3.23 -17.73 11.95
CA PRO A 55 -4.66 -18.00 11.82
C PRO A 55 -5.25 -17.39 10.56
N GLY A 56 -6.31 -18.01 10.04
CA GLY A 56 -7.04 -17.50 8.88
C GLY A 56 -7.07 -18.48 7.71
N THR A 57 -7.85 -18.13 6.70
CA THR A 57 -7.96 -18.92 5.48
C THR A 57 -6.77 -18.64 4.57
N ARG A 58 -6.04 -19.66 4.13
CA ARG A 58 -4.94 -19.50 3.18
C ARG A 58 -5.42 -18.90 1.87
N ILE A 59 -4.61 -18.02 1.31
CA ILE A 59 -4.86 -17.38 0.03
C ILE A 59 -3.59 -17.37 -0.83
N PHE A 60 -3.77 -17.68 -2.10
CA PHE A 60 -2.72 -17.70 -3.12
C PHE A 60 -3.05 -16.64 -4.15
N ILE A 61 -2.21 -15.65 -4.29
CA ILE A 61 -2.38 -14.59 -5.29
C ILE A 61 -1.25 -14.68 -6.30
N SER A 62 -1.62 -14.58 -7.56
CA SER A 62 -0.70 -14.38 -8.67
C SER A 62 -1.15 -13.20 -9.53
N GLY A 63 -0.28 -12.72 -10.40
CA GLY A 63 -0.62 -11.68 -11.36
C GLY A 63 0.58 -11.29 -12.19
N THR A 64 0.36 -10.36 -13.10
CA THR A 64 1.37 -9.77 -13.97
C THR A 64 1.44 -8.27 -13.77
N VAL A 65 2.63 -7.70 -13.87
CA VAL A 65 2.84 -6.25 -13.94
C VAL A 65 3.19 -5.92 -15.38
N THR A 66 2.39 -5.06 -16.00
CA THR A 66 2.52 -4.67 -17.41
C THR A 66 2.50 -3.15 -17.57
N THR A 67 2.87 -2.69 -18.75
CA THR A 67 2.68 -1.31 -19.18
C THR A 67 1.20 -0.98 -19.40
N ASP A 68 0.90 0.26 -19.69
CA ASP A 68 -0.45 0.82 -19.89
C ASP A 68 -1.24 0.16 -21.04
N ASP A 69 -0.54 -0.42 -22.02
CA ASP A 69 -1.17 -1.19 -23.10
C ASP A 69 -1.46 -2.66 -22.72
N CYS A 70 -1.08 -3.12 -21.51
CA CYS A 70 -1.16 -4.50 -21.02
C CYS A 70 -0.45 -5.55 -21.91
N GLU A 71 0.36 -5.13 -22.85
CA GLU A 71 1.04 -6.03 -23.79
C GLU A 71 2.49 -6.27 -23.36
N ILE A 72 3.14 -5.26 -22.76
CA ILE A 72 4.56 -5.34 -22.42
C ILE A 72 4.72 -5.67 -20.92
N PRO A 73 5.27 -6.84 -20.58
CA PRO A 73 5.53 -7.18 -19.19
C PRO A 73 6.68 -6.34 -18.62
N ILE A 74 6.53 -5.89 -17.38
CA ILE A 74 7.59 -5.18 -16.66
C ILE A 74 8.38 -6.19 -15.85
N GLN A 75 9.54 -6.59 -16.40
CA GLN A 75 10.50 -7.45 -15.71
C GLN A 75 11.26 -6.70 -14.63
N ASP A 76 11.70 -7.41 -13.58
CA ASP A 76 12.49 -6.89 -12.45
C ASP A 76 11.79 -5.77 -11.67
N ALA A 77 10.46 -5.61 -11.79
CA ALA A 77 9.70 -4.75 -10.91
C ALA A 77 9.62 -5.36 -9.50
N ILE A 78 9.74 -4.52 -8.48
CA ILE A 78 9.51 -4.92 -7.10
C ILE A 78 8.01 -4.78 -6.81
N VAL A 79 7.37 -5.88 -6.47
CA VAL A 79 6.00 -5.93 -5.98
C VAL A 79 6.04 -6.08 -4.46
N ASP A 80 5.72 -5.03 -3.74
CA ASP A 80 5.69 -4.99 -2.29
C ASP A 80 4.24 -5.13 -1.82
N VAL A 81 3.97 -6.10 -0.94
CA VAL A 81 2.63 -6.45 -0.45
C VAL A 81 2.61 -6.45 1.06
N TRP A 82 1.56 -5.86 1.65
CA TRP A 82 1.29 -5.92 3.09
C TRP A 82 -0.22 -5.89 3.36
N HIS A 83 -0.62 -6.51 4.45
CA HIS A 83 -2.03 -6.57 4.84
C HIS A 83 -2.22 -6.87 6.33
N ALA A 84 -3.44 -6.71 6.82
CA ALA A 84 -3.83 -7.08 8.17
C ALA A 84 -3.98 -8.61 8.32
N ASN A 85 -3.84 -9.12 9.54
CA ASN A 85 -4.20 -10.51 9.84
C ASN A 85 -5.72 -10.77 9.73
N ASP A 86 -6.18 -11.97 10.04
CA ASP A 86 -7.57 -12.40 9.94
C ASP A 86 -8.55 -11.64 10.85
N VAL A 87 -8.04 -11.00 11.91
CA VAL A 87 -8.83 -10.13 12.81
C VAL A 87 -8.66 -8.64 12.53
N GLY A 88 -7.94 -8.26 11.47
CA GLY A 88 -7.77 -6.86 11.05
C GLY A 88 -6.63 -6.11 11.74
N CYS A 89 -5.61 -6.80 12.27
CA CYS A 89 -4.46 -6.21 12.93
C CYS A 89 -3.22 -6.22 12.03
N TYR A 90 -2.44 -5.13 12.02
CA TYR A 90 -1.18 -5.01 11.28
C TYR A 90 0.02 -5.24 12.21
N THR A 91 0.70 -6.36 12.04
CA THR A 91 1.77 -6.83 12.94
C THR A 91 2.99 -5.92 12.97
N VAL A 92 3.31 -5.23 11.88
CA VAL A 92 4.48 -4.33 11.79
C VAL A 92 4.38 -3.14 12.76
N PHE A 93 3.16 -2.70 13.11
CA PHE A 93 2.94 -1.46 13.87
C PHE A 93 2.13 -1.63 15.15
N GLN A 94 1.64 -2.85 15.42
CA GLN A 94 0.76 -3.13 16.56
C GLN A 94 1.19 -4.43 17.22
N GLU A 95 1.10 -4.51 18.53
CA GLU A 95 1.11 -5.78 19.23
C GLU A 95 -0.21 -6.49 18.91
N CYS A 96 -0.17 -7.38 17.92
CA CYS A 96 -1.29 -8.21 17.58
C CYS A 96 -1.20 -9.50 18.37
N ASP A 97 -2.29 -9.94 18.98
CA ASP A 97 -2.39 -11.29 19.54
C ASP A 97 -2.57 -12.27 18.35
N THR A 98 -1.44 -12.60 17.71
CA THR A 98 -1.40 -13.39 16.50
C THR A 98 -0.61 -14.67 16.72
N GLY A 99 -0.86 -15.66 15.90
CA GLY A 99 -0.05 -16.87 15.83
C GLY A 99 1.32 -16.66 15.20
N ASN A 100 1.97 -15.52 15.41
CA ASN A 100 3.34 -15.26 14.96
C ASN A 100 4.35 -15.89 15.92
N PRO A 101 4.72 -17.18 15.76
CA PRO A 101 5.51 -17.91 16.74
C PRO A 101 6.97 -17.45 16.81
N ASP A 102 7.45 -16.77 15.79
CA ASP A 102 8.85 -16.37 15.63
C ASP A 102 9.08 -14.88 15.90
N ASP A 103 8.07 -14.14 16.40
CA ASP A 103 8.11 -12.69 16.59
C ASP A 103 8.62 -11.95 15.33
N ASP A 104 8.27 -12.45 14.13
CA ASP A 104 8.63 -11.79 12.87
C ASP A 104 7.90 -10.45 12.76
N PRO A 105 8.60 -9.32 12.88
CA PRO A 105 7.98 -8.00 12.82
C PRO A 105 7.38 -7.71 11.44
N TYR A 106 7.75 -8.48 10.41
CA TYR A 106 7.27 -8.35 9.04
C TYR A 106 6.31 -9.48 8.64
N ASN A 107 5.73 -10.22 9.59
CA ASN A 107 4.69 -11.19 9.26
C ASN A 107 3.56 -10.51 8.48
N LEU A 108 3.04 -11.18 7.44
CA LEU A 108 2.03 -10.67 6.50
C LEU A 108 2.51 -9.54 5.58
N THR A 109 3.83 -9.41 5.41
CA THR A 109 4.43 -8.49 4.44
C THR A 109 5.50 -9.18 3.62
N GLY A 110 5.77 -8.71 2.42
CA GLY A 110 6.86 -9.23 1.60
C GLY A 110 7.03 -8.51 0.28
N GLN A 111 8.24 -8.59 -0.25
CA GLN A 111 8.60 -8.08 -1.56
C GLN A 111 8.90 -9.24 -2.51
N MET A 112 8.45 -9.12 -3.74
CA MET A 112 8.73 -10.06 -4.83
C MET A 112 9.31 -9.29 -6.02
N ILE A 113 10.09 -9.97 -6.85
CA ILE A 113 10.61 -9.40 -8.10
C ILE A 113 9.92 -10.13 -9.25
N THR A 114 9.33 -9.37 -10.17
CA THR A 114 8.69 -9.93 -11.36
C THR A 114 9.71 -10.62 -12.28
N ASN A 115 9.29 -11.71 -12.90
CA ASN A 115 10.11 -12.44 -13.86
C ASN A 115 10.09 -11.81 -15.27
N GLU A 116 10.67 -12.48 -16.26
CA GLU A 116 10.71 -12.02 -17.66
C GLU A 116 9.34 -11.81 -18.32
N ASN A 117 8.30 -12.43 -17.76
CA ASN A 117 6.90 -12.28 -18.20
C ASN A 117 6.13 -11.27 -17.33
N GLY A 118 6.80 -10.53 -16.45
CA GLY A 118 6.14 -9.62 -15.51
C GLY A 118 5.39 -10.32 -14.36
N GLU A 119 5.52 -11.65 -14.23
CA GLU A 119 4.73 -12.44 -13.29
C GLU A 119 5.26 -12.34 -11.86
N TYR A 120 4.33 -12.31 -10.90
CA TYR A 120 4.58 -12.44 -9.46
C TYR A 120 3.57 -13.40 -8.83
N ALA A 121 3.90 -13.98 -7.68
CA ALA A 121 2.99 -14.81 -6.91
C ALA A 121 3.41 -14.84 -5.44
N PHE A 122 2.42 -14.97 -4.54
CA PHE A 122 2.66 -15.16 -3.12
C PHE A 122 1.56 -15.98 -2.44
N GLU A 123 1.89 -16.52 -1.28
CA GLU A 123 0.98 -17.17 -0.36
C GLU A 123 0.85 -16.34 0.91
N SER A 124 -0.37 -16.19 1.43
CA SER A 124 -0.67 -15.53 2.69
C SER A 124 -1.94 -16.08 3.33
N ILE A 125 -2.61 -15.27 4.14
CA ILE A 125 -3.96 -15.51 4.65
C ILE A 125 -4.92 -14.44 4.13
N TRP A 126 -6.20 -14.78 4.03
CA TRP A 126 -7.25 -13.82 3.68
C TRP A 126 -7.41 -12.81 4.81
N PRO A 127 -7.27 -11.50 4.56
CA PRO A 127 -7.24 -10.48 5.61
C PRO A 127 -8.56 -10.31 6.32
N GLY A 128 -8.51 -9.81 7.54
CA GLY A 128 -9.67 -9.33 8.29
C GLY A 128 -10.07 -7.91 7.93
N TYR A 129 -11.19 -7.48 8.49
CA TYR A 129 -11.66 -6.10 8.33
C TYR A 129 -10.84 -5.14 9.19
N TYR A 130 -10.39 -4.06 8.60
CA TYR A 130 -9.68 -2.98 9.26
C TYR A 130 -10.38 -1.65 9.02
N GLY A 131 -10.62 -0.89 10.10
CA GLY A 131 -11.11 0.49 10.01
C GLY A 131 -12.45 0.69 9.30
N GLY A 132 -13.27 -0.35 9.16
CA GLY A 132 -14.56 -0.29 8.45
C GLY A 132 -14.40 -0.29 6.92
N ARG A 133 -13.25 -0.70 6.41
CA ARG A 133 -12.98 -0.89 4.98
C ARG A 133 -13.18 -2.35 4.56
N PRO A 134 -13.51 -2.62 3.28
CA PRO A 134 -13.47 -3.97 2.75
C PRO A 134 -12.12 -4.64 2.98
N LYS A 135 -12.08 -5.95 3.02
CA LYS A 135 -10.85 -6.73 3.09
C LYS A 135 -9.97 -6.43 1.90
N HIS A 136 -8.67 -6.20 2.12
CA HIS A 136 -7.77 -5.78 1.06
C HIS A 136 -6.32 -6.14 1.32
N PHE A 137 -5.57 -6.26 0.24
CA PHE A 137 -4.11 -6.21 0.22
C PHE A 137 -3.65 -4.86 -0.27
N HIS A 138 -2.64 -4.30 0.36
CA HIS A 138 -1.90 -3.16 -0.15
C HIS A 138 -0.80 -3.61 -1.08
N TYR A 139 -0.57 -2.84 -2.12
CA TYR A 139 0.50 -3.05 -3.08
C TYR A 139 1.27 -1.75 -3.31
N LYS A 140 2.59 -1.87 -3.40
CA LYS A 140 3.46 -0.85 -3.95
C LYS A 140 4.37 -1.50 -5.00
N ILE A 141 4.26 -1.06 -6.23
CA ILE A 141 5.09 -1.53 -7.33
C ILE A 141 6.16 -0.50 -7.58
N THR A 142 7.42 -0.94 -7.69
CA THR A 142 8.54 -0.08 -8.07
C THR A 142 9.23 -0.69 -9.29
N THR A 143 9.18 0.01 -10.43
CA THR A 143 9.83 -0.45 -11.66
C THR A 143 11.35 -0.31 -11.58
N PRO A 144 12.13 -0.99 -12.47
CA PRO A 144 13.58 -0.79 -12.56
C PRO A 144 13.98 0.66 -12.88
N ALA A 145 13.10 1.42 -13.52
CA ALA A 145 13.29 2.84 -13.79
C ALA A 145 13.05 3.74 -12.57
N GLY A 146 12.56 3.16 -11.46
CA GLY A 146 12.25 3.88 -10.23
C GLY A 146 10.86 4.54 -10.22
N LEU A 147 9.99 4.18 -11.16
CA LEU A 147 8.59 4.58 -11.12
C LEU A 147 7.88 3.77 -10.03
N GLU A 148 7.05 4.44 -9.24
CA GLU A 148 6.30 3.82 -8.15
C GLU A 148 4.79 3.91 -8.43
N HIS A 149 4.08 2.83 -8.18
CA HIS A 149 2.63 2.77 -8.22
C HIS A 149 2.11 2.14 -6.93
N VAL A 150 1.19 2.82 -6.25
CA VAL A 150 0.55 2.33 -5.03
C VAL A 150 -0.91 2.03 -5.34
N THR A 151 -1.35 0.83 -4.99
CA THR A 151 -2.73 0.40 -5.20
C THR A 151 -3.19 -0.55 -4.10
N GLN A 152 -4.43 -0.98 -4.16
CA GLN A 152 -5.01 -1.98 -3.25
C GLN A 152 -5.86 -2.96 -4.04
N CYS A 153 -5.81 -4.23 -3.65
CA CYS A 153 -6.61 -5.30 -4.20
C CYS A 153 -7.73 -5.65 -3.21
N TYR A 154 -8.97 -5.70 -3.69
CA TYR A 154 -10.17 -6.07 -2.96
C TYR A 154 -10.74 -7.39 -3.48
N PHE A 155 -11.76 -7.93 -2.80
CA PHE A 155 -12.28 -9.26 -3.10
C PHE A 155 -13.77 -9.21 -3.38
N GLU A 156 -14.19 -9.82 -4.49
CA GLU A 156 -15.60 -9.95 -4.87
C GLU A 156 -16.39 -10.67 -3.78
N GLY A 157 -17.61 -10.23 -3.53
CA GLY A 157 -18.49 -10.80 -2.51
C GLY A 157 -18.21 -10.34 -1.07
N ASP A 158 -17.27 -9.43 -0.84
CA ASP A 158 -17.08 -8.82 0.47
C ASP A 158 -18.30 -7.97 0.83
N SER A 159 -18.88 -8.22 2.01
CA SER A 159 -20.12 -7.59 2.47
C SER A 159 -20.01 -6.07 2.70
N GLN A 160 -18.81 -5.53 2.71
CA GLN A 160 -18.57 -4.08 2.83
C GLN A 160 -18.41 -3.39 1.47
N ILE A 161 -18.38 -4.15 0.37
CA ILE A 161 -18.41 -3.62 -0.98
C ILE A 161 -19.88 -3.40 -1.38
N ASN A 162 -20.23 -2.15 -1.66
CA ASN A 162 -21.52 -1.75 -2.24
C ASN A 162 -21.33 -1.28 -3.68
N GLU A 163 -22.42 -0.98 -4.39
CA GLU A 163 -22.38 -0.54 -5.80
C GLU A 163 -21.49 0.69 -6.02
N ASP A 164 -21.53 1.68 -5.11
CA ASP A 164 -20.69 2.89 -5.21
C ASP A 164 -19.21 2.56 -5.04
N TRP A 165 -18.88 1.63 -4.12
CA TRP A 165 -17.51 1.14 -3.92
C TRP A 165 -17.01 0.37 -5.14
N GLU A 166 -17.85 -0.51 -5.68
CA GLU A 166 -17.51 -1.32 -6.85
C GLU A 166 -17.22 -0.44 -8.08
N GLU A 167 -18.03 0.60 -8.32
CA GLU A 167 -17.80 1.55 -9.41
C GLU A 167 -16.48 2.32 -9.23
N GLN A 168 -16.18 2.78 -8.01
CA GLN A 168 -14.95 3.54 -7.71
C GLN A 168 -13.68 2.68 -7.74
N HIS A 169 -13.78 1.37 -7.51
CA HIS A 169 -12.67 0.45 -7.40
C HIS A 169 -12.66 -0.62 -8.48
N ALA A 170 -13.36 -0.38 -9.59
CA ALA A 170 -13.37 -1.28 -10.74
C ALA A 170 -11.94 -1.63 -11.20
N GLY A 171 -11.70 -2.90 -11.54
CA GLY A 171 -10.37 -3.41 -11.90
C GLY A 171 -9.46 -3.73 -10.72
N ARG A 172 -9.86 -3.38 -9.48
CA ARG A 172 -9.14 -3.72 -8.25
C ARG A 172 -9.88 -4.70 -7.35
N ILE A 173 -11.08 -5.11 -7.75
CA ILE A 173 -11.90 -6.12 -7.08
C ILE A 173 -11.75 -7.42 -7.86
N ILE A 174 -11.15 -8.43 -7.26
CA ILE A 174 -10.89 -9.71 -7.92
C ILE A 174 -11.82 -10.81 -7.39
N PRO A 175 -12.25 -11.73 -8.27
CA PRO A 175 -12.90 -12.95 -7.83
C PRO A 175 -11.92 -13.87 -7.13
N LEU A 176 -12.41 -14.65 -6.17
CA LEU A 176 -11.65 -15.69 -5.50
C LEU A 176 -12.26 -17.07 -5.83
N GLU A 177 -11.40 -18.01 -6.20
CA GLU A 177 -11.76 -19.40 -6.42
C GLU A 177 -11.40 -20.23 -5.18
N GLU A 178 -12.29 -21.12 -4.74
CA GLU A 178 -12.01 -22.07 -3.67
C GLU A 178 -11.20 -23.26 -4.21
N SER A 179 -10.18 -23.66 -3.46
CA SER A 179 -9.37 -24.85 -3.73
C SER A 179 -9.24 -25.72 -2.47
N GLU A 180 -8.69 -26.93 -2.61
CA GLU A 180 -8.40 -27.80 -1.47
C GLU A 180 -7.44 -27.18 -0.45
N ASN A 181 -6.58 -26.24 -0.90
CA ASN A 181 -5.53 -25.62 -0.07
C ASN A 181 -5.87 -24.19 0.38
N GLY A 182 -6.99 -23.64 -0.04
CA GLY A 182 -7.40 -22.27 0.28
C GLY A 182 -7.98 -21.53 -0.92
N LEU A 183 -7.98 -20.21 -0.84
CA LEU A 183 -8.50 -19.33 -1.87
C LEU A 183 -7.43 -19.01 -2.92
N ILE A 184 -7.83 -18.86 -4.17
CA ILE A 184 -6.93 -18.49 -5.28
C ILE A 184 -7.49 -17.24 -5.95
N GLY A 185 -6.63 -16.25 -6.19
CA GLY A 185 -6.98 -15.04 -6.91
C GLY A 185 -5.89 -14.62 -7.91
N VAL A 186 -6.30 -13.86 -8.92
CA VAL A 186 -5.38 -13.26 -9.90
C VAL A 186 -5.58 -11.75 -9.87
N PHE A 187 -4.49 -11.01 -9.66
CA PHE A 187 -4.49 -9.55 -9.66
C PHE A 187 -3.41 -9.04 -10.60
N ASP A 188 -3.82 -8.69 -11.82
CA ASP A 188 -2.94 -8.08 -12.81
C ASP A 188 -2.87 -6.56 -12.60
N ILE A 189 -1.70 -5.98 -12.79
CA ILE A 189 -1.40 -4.57 -12.54
C ILE A 189 -0.84 -3.94 -13.81
N ALA A 190 -1.59 -3.00 -14.38
CA ALA A 190 -1.15 -2.20 -15.51
C ALA A 190 -0.69 -0.82 -15.04
N MET A 191 0.53 -0.42 -15.40
CA MET A 191 1.15 0.83 -14.99
C MET A 191 1.43 1.72 -16.20
N ASP A 192 1.27 3.04 -16.04
CA ASP A 192 1.70 4.02 -17.02
C ASP A 192 3.24 4.15 -17.01
N GLU A 193 3.90 3.97 -18.16
CA GLU A 193 5.36 4.11 -18.30
C GLU A 193 5.82 5.57 -18.28
N GLU A 194 4.98 6.51 -18.66
CA GLU A 194 5.34 7.94 -18.70
C GLU A 194 5.33 8.60 -17.33
N GLY A 195 5.02 7.82 -16.27
CA GLY A 195 5.04 8.30 -14.90
C GLY A 195 3.99 9.38 -14.65
N THR A 196 2.74 9.07 -14.98
CA THR A 196 1.66 9.76 -14.30
C THR A 196 1.77 9.40 -12.82
N GLU A 197 2.55 10.20 -12.19
CA GLU A 197 2.70 10.42 -10.76
C GLU A 197 2.09 9.37 -9.85
N THR A 198 2.96 8.49 -9.42
CA THR A 198 2.96 7.75 -8.15
C THR A 198 1.88 8.18 -7.19
N GLY A 199 1.07 7.25 -6.80
CA GLY A 199 -0.05 7.34 -5.88
C GLY A 199 0.14 8.17 -4.61
N LEU A 200 0.27 9.44 -4.80
CA LEU A 200 0.18 10.48 -3.78
C LEU A 200 -1.12 11.30 -3.92
N GLY A 201 -2.07 10.80 -4.70
CA GLY A 201 -3.41 11.34 -4.80
C GLY A 201 -4.23 10.40 -5.66
N ASP A 202 -5.28 9.82 -5.09
CA ASP A 202 -6.36 9.13 -5.80
C ASP A 202 -6.82 10.03 -6.97
N PRO A 203 -6.77 9.58 -8.25
CA PRO A 203 -7.31 10.36 -9.37
C PRO A 203 -8.80 10.67 -9.21
N HIS A 204 -9.50 10.01 -8.30
CA HIS A 204 -10.88 10.29 -7.90
C HIS A 204 -11.01 11.13 -6.62
N THR A 205 -9.94 11.40 -5.87
CA THR A 205 -10.02 12.50 -4.91
C THR A 205 -10.10 13.80 -5.72
N PRO A 206 -11.21 14.53 -5.64
CA PRO A 206 -11.32 15.79 -6.35
C PRO A 206 -10.14 16.67 -5.96
N ILE A 207 -9.42 17.19 -6.96
CA ILE A 207 -8.34 18.14 -6.72
C ILE A 207 -8.90 19.19 -5.77
N PRO A 208 -8.31 19.37 -4.59
CA PRO A 208 -8.86 20.28 -3.60
C PRO A 208 -8.98 21.68 -4.21
N ALA A 209 -10.14 22.29 -4.13
CA ALA A 209 -10.36 23.65 -4.63
C ALA A 209 -9.42 24.68 -3.96
N LYS A 210 -8.92 24.34 -2.76
CA LYS A 210 -7.96 25.14 -1.99
C LYS A 210 -7.04 24.20 -1.22
N PRO A 211 -5.77 24.58 -1.00
CA PRO A 211 -4.88 23.80 -0.14
C PRO A 211 -5.47 23.66 1.26
N PHE A 212 -5.25 22.50 1.88
CA PHE A 212 -5.66 22.21 3.26
C PHE A 212 -4.61 21.37 4.00
N LEU A 213 -4.67 21.37 5.32
CA LEU A 213 -3.94 20.50 6.22
C LEU A 213 -4.91 19.96 7.26
N ASN A 214 -5.14 18.65 7.26
CA ASN A 214 -6.01 17.99 8.23
C ASN A 214 -5.31 17.79 9.57
N ASN A 215 -6.08 17.41 10.59
CA ASN A 215 -5.50 16.94 11.85
C ASN A 215 -4.85 15.60 11.59
N ASN A 216 -3.71 15.35 12.23
CA ASN A 216 -3.10 14.04 12.19
C ASN A 216 -3.98 12.99 12.92
N TYR A 217 -3.92 11.75 12.47
CA TYR A 217 -4.63 10.64 13.10
C TYR A 217 -3.72 9.41 13.19
N PRO A 218 -3.68 8.75 14.36
CA PRO A 218 -4.27 9.18 15.64
C PRO A 218 -3.62 10.44 16.25
N ASN A 219 -4.35 11.16 17.11
CA ASN A 219 -3.83 12.27 17.90
C ASN A 219 -4.58 12.36 19.25
N PRO A 220 -3.99 12.03 20.41
CA PRO A 220 -2.58 11.66 20.59
C PRO A 220 -2.20 10.37 19.89
N PHE A 221 -0.91 10.21 19.56
CA PHE A 221 -0.39 9.00 18.93
C PHE A 221 0.75 8.36 19.74
N ASN A 222 0.87 7.04 19.60
CA ASN A 222 1.98 6.24 20.09
C ASN A 222 2.57 5.53 18.86
N ASN A 223 3.88 5.60 18.73
CA ASN A 223 4.72 5.16 17.63
C ASN A 223 4.53 5.93 16.31
N SER A 224 3.36 6.02 15.71
CA SER A 224 3.17 6.68 14.42
C SER A 224 1.83 7.40 14.30
N THR A 225 1.80 8.44 13.45
CA THR A 225 0.60 9.18 13.09
C THR A 225 0.61 9.55 11.64
N GLN A 226 -0.56 9.60 11.01
CA GLN A 226 -0.75 10.06 9.65
C GLN A 226 -1.12 11.52 9.59
N ILE A 227 -0.63 12.17 8.55
CA ILE A 227 -0.86 13.57 8.24
C ILE A 227 -1.34 13.66 6.81
N GLU A 228 -2.58 14.06 6.65
CA GLU A 228 -3.21 14.27 5.34
C GLU A 228 -3.26 15.76 5.04
N PHE A 229 -2.89 16.13 3.82
CA PHE A 229 -3.03 17.49 3.31
C PHE A 229 -3.32 17.49 1.81
N GLY A 230 -3.85 18.58 1.31
CA GLY A 230 -4.15 18.73 -0.10
C GLY A 230 -3.57 19.99 -0.70
N ILE A 231 -3.22 19.92 -1.99
CA ILE A 231 -2.80 21.09 -2.79
C ILE A 231 -3.62 21.17 -4.08
N SER A 232 -3.98 22.39 -4.46
CA SER A 232 -4.85 22.65 -5.62
C SER A 232 -4.10 22.84 -6.94
N LYS A 233 -2.79 22.98 -6.89
CA LYS A 233 -1.91 23.19 -8.05
C LYS A 233 -0.55 22.58 -7.79
N VAL A 234 0.13 22.14 -8.85
CA VAL A 234 1.52 21.71 -8.75
C VAL A 234 2.37 22.78 -8.08
N GLY A 235 3.09 22.41 -7.04
CA GLY A 235 3.89 23.38 -6.29
C GLY A 235 4.85 22.77 -5.30
N TYR A 236 5.76 23.58 -4.80
CA TYR A 236 6.67 23.17 -3.73
C TYR A 236 5.91 23.10 -2.41
N VAL A 237 6.04 21.97 -1.71
CA VAL A 237 5.44 21.73 -0.39
C VAL A 237 6.57 21.52 0.62
N ASN A 238 6.48 22.26 1.71
CA ASN A 238 7.29 22.02 2.89
C ASN A 238 6.36 21.66 4.05
N LEU A 239 6.52 20.46 4.60
CA LEU A 239 5.78 19.94 5.75
C LEU A 239 6.78 19.64 6.86
N THR A 240 6.76 20.42 7.91
CA THR A 240 7.80 20.46 8.94
C THR A 240 7.23 20.28 10.34
N ILE A 241 7.95 19.54 11.18
CA ILE A 241 7.67 19.37 12.60
C ILE A 241 8.59 20.26 13.43
N TYR A 242 8.01 20.98 14.38
CA TYR A 242 8.70 21.78 15.39
C TYR A 242 8.30 21.32 16.80
N ASP A 243 9.18 21.48 17.76
CA ASP A 243 8.81 21.37 19.17
C ASP A 243 8.09 22.63 19.67
N VAL A 244 7.62 22.59 20.92
CA VAL A 244 6.87 23.72 21.52
C VAL A 244 7.70 24.99 21.71
N SER A 245 9.03 24.90 21.65
CA SER A 245 9.92 26.06 21.71
C SER A 245 10.17 26.69 20.33
N GLY A 246 9.61 26.09 19.27
CA GLY A 246 9.81 26.47 17.89
C GLY A 246 11.11 25.94 17.27
N LYS A 247 11.78 25.01 17.96
CA LYS A 247 12.96 24.35 17.42
C LYS A 247 12.54 23.32 16.37
N TRP A 248 13.21 23.37 15.24
CA TRP A 248 13.03 22.39 14.16
C TRP A 248 13.38 20.95 14.62
N VAL A 249 12.52 20.01 14.28
CA VAL A 249 12.66 18.58 14.60
C VAL A 249 12.97 17.78 13.36
N THR A 250 12.11 17.86 12.34
CA THR A 250 12.29 17.14 11.07
C THR A 250 11.42 17.73 9.96
N ASN A 251 11.79 17.50 8.70
CA ASN A 251 10.93 17.73 7.54
C ASN A 251 10.34 16.38 7.11
N LEU A 252 9.03 16.32 6.99
CA LEU A 252 8.34 15.18 6.42
C LEU A 252 8.25 15.28 4.91
N VAL A 253 8.09 16.49 4.39
CA VAL A 253 8.06 16.79 2.96
C VAL A 253 8.86 18.06 2.70
N ASP A 254 9.68 18.04 1.66
CA ASP A 254 10.44 19.22 1.19
C ASP A 254 10.72 19.08 -0.31
N LYS A 255 9.63 19.04 -1.12
CA LYS A 255 9.70 18.78 -2.57
C LYS A 255 8.51 19.36 -3.32
N ARG A 256 8.58 19.34 -4.66
CA ARG A 256 7.43 19.64 -5.52
C ARG A 256 6.48 18.45 -5.51
N LEU A 257 5.19 18.74 -5.42
CA LEU A 257 4.11 17.76 -5.49
C LEU A 257 3.06 18.20 -6.52
N SER A 258 2.34 17.21 -7.03
CA SER A 258 1.20 17.40 -7.93
C SER A 258 -0.06 17.85 -7.18
N PRO A 259 -1.06 18.42 -7.88
CA PRO A 259 -2.36 18.68 -7.29
C PRO A 259 -3.00 17.38 -6.80
N GLY A 260 -3.63 17.42 -5.63
CA GLY A 260 -4.27 16.24 -5.04
C GLY A 260 -4.21 16.24 -3.53
N THR A 261 -4.67 15.15 -2.92
CA THR A 261 -4.54 14.87 -1.50
C THR A 261 -3.35 13.95 -1.27
N HIS A 262 -2.54 14.28 -0.28
CA HIS A 262 -1.30 13.58 0.05
C HIS A 262 -1.33 13.13 1.50
N CYS A 263 -0.72 11.97 1.79
CA CYS A 263 -0.64 11.41 3.13
C CYS A 263 0.82 11.07 3.47
N PHE A 264 1.28 11.50 4.66
CA PHE A 264 2.63 11.23 5.15
C PHE A 264 2.58 10.81 6.60
N SER A 265 3.49 9.91 6.99
CA SER A 265 3.59 9.42 8.36
C SER A 265 4.70 10.13 9.12
N TRP A 266 4.50 10.30 10.44
CA TRP A 266 5.55 10.67 11.37
C TRP A 266 5.60 9.69 12.54
N ASN A 267 6.76 9.07 12.72
CA ASN A 267 7.00 8.06 13.75
C ASN A 267 7.63 8.62 15.05
N GLY A 268 7.55 9.94 15.27
CA GLY A 268 8.10 10.56 16.46
C GLY A 268 9.62 10.58 16.53
N THR A 269 10.30 10.70 15.36
CA THR A 269 11.76 10.81 15.25
C THR A 269 12.20 12.18 14.75
N ASP A 270 13.44 12.55 15.07
CA ASP A 270 14.13 13.70 14.48
C ASP A 270 14.81 13.33 13.14
N ILE A 271 15.51 14.30 12.52
CA ILE A 271 16.24 14.12 11.24
C ILE A 271 17.33 13.06 11.28
N PHE A 272 17.76 12.64 12.45
CA PHE A 272 18.79 11.61 12.65
C PHE A 272 18.16 10.24 12.95
N GLY A 273 16.81 10.11 12.83
CA GLY A 273 16.08 8.90 13.18
C GLY A 273 15.99 8.63 14.69
N LYS A 274 16.42 9.58 15.54
CA LYS A 274 16.35 9.43 16.97
C LYS A 274 14.97 9.80 17.51
N ASN A 275 14.44 8.94 18.37
CA ASN A 275 13.17 9.18 19.04
C ASN A 275 13.15 10.51 19.82
N VAL A 276 12.12 11.32 19.59
CA VAL A 276 11.88 12.54 20.37
C VAL A 276 11.02 12.25 21.60
N PRO A 277 11.09 13.07 22.67
CA PRO A 277 10.30 12.87 23.89
C PRO A 277 8.80 12.92 23.66
N SER A 278 8.03 12.26 24.54
CA SER A 278 6.57 12.50 24.64
C SER A 278 6.27 13.97 24.86
N GLY A 279 5.27 14.49 24.18
CA GLY A 279 4.93 15.91 24.30
C GLY A 279 4.12 16.43 23.12
N SER A 280 3.93 17.75 23.13
CA SER A 280 3.25 18.47 22.04
C SER A 280 4.26 18.95 21.02
N TYR A 281 3.90 18.83 19.76
CA TYR A 281 4.67 19.30 18.61
C TYR A 281 3.78 20.14 17.71
N LEU A 282 4.38 20.96 16.88
CA LEU A 282 3.71 21.80 15.88
C LEU A 282 4.06 21.28 14.50
N LEU A 283 3.06 20.81 13.77
CA LEU A 283 3.14 20.51 12.35
C LEU A 283 2.85 21.78 11.57
N VAL A 284 3.70 22.13 10.63
CA VAL A 284 3.55 23.32 9.78
C VAL A 284 3.66 22.93 8.32
N MET A 285 2.64 23.24 7.55
CA MET A 285 2.64 23.10 6.09
C MET A 285 2.75 24.46 5.43
N LYS A 286 3.64 24.55 4.43
CA LYS A 286 3.74 25.69 3.51
C LYS A 286 3.68 25.19 2.07
N SER A 287 2.83 25.82 1.25
CA SER A 287 2.72 25.51 -0.18
C SER A 287 2.27 26.75 -0.94
N GLY A 288 3.14 27.31 -1.75
CA GLY A 288 2.88 28.60 -2.40
C GLY A 288 2.60 29.70 -1.37
N GLY A 289 1.45 30.37 -1.50
CA GLY A 289 0.99 31.36 -0.51
C GLY A 289 0.20 30.81 0.67
N PHE A 290 0.02 29.48 0.74
CA PHE A 290 -0.74 28.82 1.81
C PHE A 290 0.19 28.44 2.97
N THR A 291 -0.25 28.73 4.20
CA THR A 291 0.40 28.26 5.41
C THR A 291 -0.67 27.78 6.39
N SER A 292 -0.48 26.59 6.94
CA SER A 292 -1.36 26.03 7.97
C SER A 292 -0.54 25.29 9.01
N SER A 293 -1.07 25.22 10.24
CA SER A 293 -0.41 24.48 11.32
C SER A 293 -1.41 23.69 12.14
N LYS A 294 -0.94 22.55 12.68
CA LYS A 294 -1.69 21.66 13.55
C LYS A 294 -0.86 21.25 14.76
N LYS A 295 -1.51 21.07 15.89
CA LYS A 295 -0.87 20.52 17.08
C LYS A 295 -0.93 19.00 17.06
N ILE A 296 0.22 18.36 17.23
CA ILE A 296 0.38 16.91 17.33
C ILE A 296 0.77 16.58 18.78
N MET A 297 0.24 15.48 19.30
CA MET A 297 0.58 15.00 20.64
C MET A 297 1.15 13.58 20.57
N LEU A 298 2.42 13.43 20.93
CA LEU A 298 3.12 12.15 21.02
C LEU A 298 3.06 11.64 22.46
N LEU A 299 2.61 10.40 22.63
CA LEU A 299 2.63 9.65 23.89
C LEU A 299 3.51 8.41 23.70
N LYS A 300 4.50 8.24 24.54
CA LYS A 300 5.35 7.03 24.60
C LYS A 300 5.19 6.36 25.92
#